data_bfd91c5a7ba666878dc52c30e6237f53
#
_entry.id   bfd91c5a7ba666878dc52c30e6237f53
#
_cell.length_a   1.000
_cell.length_b   1.000
_cell.length_c   1.000
_cell.angle_alpha   90.00
_cell.angle_beta   90.00
_cell.angle_gamma   90.00
#
_symmetry.space_group_name_H-M   'P 1'
#
loop_
_entity.id
_entity.type
_entity.pdbx_description
1 polymer ?
#
loop_
_entity_poly.entity_id
_entity_poly.type
_entity_poly.pdbx_seq_one_letter_code
_entity_poly.pdbx_strand_id
1 'polypeptide(L)'
;VGEGQMIEDLDVGVRGMSVGENKLISVRFPDEYQEEKLQGKEAVFDLTVKKIEAPHLPDLDEQFFSSFGIEKGGDEAFRSQILENMERELNAAARGQVKRQVLDGLSEIHEFQLPRSLVESESETLRTQMLQQLRIDPSSDNPQLPSDLFVGEAEKRVRIGLVVNRIVETRDLKVDEDRVRERIDELSKPYDQPEQIVNWYYSNETQLRQIQLSVLEDQVVDHVLEVAQIEVLESDYNDIMSGRATVPDSENTVDQEDSKSSDDDQTEVT
;
A
#
# COMPACT_ATOMS: atom_id res chain seq x y z
N VAL A 1 21.26 11.70 12.75
CA VAL A 1 21.07 12.93 13.53
C VAL A 1 20.17 13.84 12.71
N GLY A 2 19.05 14.31 13.27
CA GLY A 2 18.11 15.21 12.58
C GLY A 2 16.94 14.56 11.87
N GLU A 3 16.81 13.21 11.90
CA GLU A 3 15.73 12.47 11.22
C GLU A 3 14.59 12.06 12.16
N GLY A 4 14.57 12.57 13.39
CA GLY A 4 13.50 12.28 14.36
C GLY A 4 13.48 10.88 14.93
N GLN A 5 14.50 10.04 14.68
CA GLN A 5 14.59 8.67 15.19
C GLN A 5 15.11 8.59 16.63
N MET A 6 15.66 9.67 17.14
CA MET A 6 16.16 9.77 18.53
C MET A 6 15.31 10.74 19.33
N ILE A 7 15.39 10.63 20.66
CA ILE A 7 14.80 11.63 21.57
C ILE A 7 15.39 12.99 21.22
N GLU A 8 14.55 14.02 21.12
CA GLU A 8 14.93 15.36 20.63
C GLU A 8 16.12 15.96 21.38
N ASP A 9 16.15 15.87 22.71
CA ASP A 9 17.25 16.36 23.55
C ASP A 9 18.59 15.69 23.22
N LEU A 10 18.57 14.38 22.88
CA LEU A 10 19.75 13.65 22.42
C LEU A 10 20.20 14.13 21.04
N ASP A 11 19.25 14.29 20.11
CA ASP A 11 19.55 14.74 18.75
C ASP A 11 20.15 16.14 18.73
N VAL A 12 19.61 17.05 19.55
CA VAL A 12 20.15 18.40 19.73
C VAL A 12 21.52 18.36 20.45
N GLY A 13 21.63 17.50 21.47
CA GLY A 13 22.82 17.41 22.31
C GLY A 13 24.06 16.92 21.57
N VAL A 14 23.93 16.03 20.59
CA VAL A 14 25.05 15.50 19.79
C VAL A 14 25.46 16.39 18.63
N ARG A 15 24.64 17.37 18.25
CA ARG A 15 24.97 18.29 17.16
C ARG A 15 26.23 19.10 17.50
N GLY A 16 27.14 19.17 16.55
CA GLY A 16 28.41 19.92 16.68
C GLY A 16 29.49 19.20 17.45
N MET A 17 29.26 17.99 17.97
CA MET A 17 30.30 17.18 18.60
C MET A 17 31.30 16.61 17.58
N SER A 18 32.57 16.54 18.00
CA SER A 18 33.67 15.95 17.21
C SER A 18 33.96 14.50 17.58
N VAL A 19 34.63 13.76 16.69
CA VAL A 19 35.05 12.38 16.98
C VAL A 19 35.99 12.36 18.18
N GLY A 20 35.72 11.53 19.17
CA GLY A 20 36.43 11.40 20.43
C GLY A 20 35.94 12.36 21.52
N GLU A 21 35.06 13.28 21.22
CA GLU A 21 34.46 14.18 22.20
C GLU A 21 33.48 13.43 23.11
N ASN A 22 33.56 13.76 24.41
CA ASN A 22 32.66 13.27 25.44
C ASN A 22 31.82 14.42 25.98
N LYS A 23 30.51 14.20 26.15
CA LYS A 23 29.57 15.20 26.64
C LYS A 23 28.46 14.57 27.47
N LEU A 24 28.13 15.19 28.59
CA LEU A 24 26.95 14.85 29.39
C LEU A 24 25.75 15.59 28.83
N ILE A 25 24.72 14.84 28.44
CA ILE A 25 23.47 15.37 27.89
C ILE A 25 22.32 14.98 28.80
N SER A 26 21.59 15.95 29.32
CA SER A 26 20.34 15.72 30.05
C SER A 26 19.21 15.51 29.04
N VAL A 27 18.49 14.42 29.17
CA VAL A 27 17.44 14.00 28.26
C VAL A 27 16.17 13.76 29.07
N ARG A 28 15.06 14.34 28.63
CA ARG A 28 13.73 14.04 29.17
C ARG A 28 13.03 13.05 28.22
N PHE A 29 12.63 11.91 28.76
CA PHE A 29 11.84 10.94 28.01
C PHE A 29 10.43 11.46 27.76
N PRO A 30 9.87 11.29 26.54
CA PRO A 30 8.48 11.61 26.25
C PRO A 30 7.50 10.89 27.19
N ASP A 31 6.33 11.48 27.40
CA ASP A 31 5.29 10.87 28.26
C ASP A 31 4.71 9.59 27.63
N GLU A 32 4.83 9.42 26.31
CA GLU A 32 4.40 8.25 25.54
C GLU A 32 5.58 7.30 25.17
N TYR A 33 6.66 7.32 25.94
CA TYR A 33 7.82 6.45 25.65
C TYR A 33 7.49 4.98 25.82
N GLN A 34 8.05 4.11 24.98
CA GLN A 34 7.74 2.68 24.93
C GLN A 34 7.95 1.96 26.27
N GLU A 35 8.91 2.38 27.08
CA GLU A 35 9.16 1.83 28.41
C GLU A 35 8.47 2.70 29.49
N GLU A 36 7.37 2.22 30.05
CA GLU A 36 6.55 2.94 31.05
C GLU A 36 7.37 3.47 32.24
N LYS A 37 8.42 2.76 32.63
CA LYS A 37 9.27 3.14 33.76
C LYS A 37 10.10 4.39 33.50
N LEU A 38 10.28 4.78 32.25
CA LEU A 38 11.09 5.92 31.82
C LEU A 38 10.22 7.11 31.40
N GLN A 39 8.94 6.95 31.21
CA GLN A 39 8.03 8.01 30.76
C GLN A 39 8.11 9.25 31.65
N GLY A 40 8.30 10.41 31.03
CA GLY A 40 8.38 11.70 31.68
C GLY A 40 9.60 11.91 32.58
N LYS A 41 10.52 10.93 32.71
CA LYS A 41 11.70 11.03 33.57
C LYS A 41 12.88 11.68 32.87
N GLU A 42 13.72 12.30 33.67
CA GLU A 42 15.00 12.86 33.23
C GLU A 42 16.14 11.86 33.49
N ALA A 43 17.03 11.73 32.52
CA ALA A 43 18.26 10.96 32.64
C ALA A 43 19.43 11.74 32.07
N VAL A 44 20.62 11.54 32.64
CA VAL A 44 21.84 12.13 32.12
C VAL A 44 22.62 11.06 31.38
N PHE A 45 22.86 11.30 30.09
CA PHE A 45 23.64 10.43 29.23
C PHE A 45 25.08 10.92 29.14
N ASP A 46 26.03 10.02 29.39
CA ASP A 46 27.45 10.24 29.13
C ASP A 46 27.76 9.70 27.72
N LEU A 47 27.88 10.59 26.74
CA LEU A 47 28.04 10.23 25.34
C LEU A 47 29.45 10.52 24.84
N THR A 48 30.04 9.54 24.16
CA THR A 48 31.32 9.72 23.44
C THR A 48 31.09 9.42 21.96
N VAL A 49 31.41 10.38 21.09
CA VAL A 49 31.33 10.20 19.64
C VAL A 49 32.49 9.33 19.15
N LYS A 50 32.20 8.14 18.69
CA LYS A 50 33.22 7.21 18.16
C LYS A 50 33.48 7.40 16.68
N LYS A 51 32.46 7.73 15.90
CA LYS A 51 32.52 7.88 14.44
C LYS A 51 31.47 8.87 13.98
N ILE A 52 31.81 9.70 13.00
CA ILE A 52 30.88 10.55 12.29
C ILE A 52 30.91 10.13 10.82
N GLU A 53 29.76 9.77 10.29
CA GLU A 53 29.57 9.40 8.89
C GLU A 53 28.58 10.38 8.27
N ALA A 54 28.88 10.82 7.08
CA ALA A 54 27.96 11.61 6.28
C ALA A 54 27.58 10.82 5.01
N PRO A 55 26.33 10.87 4.58
CA PRO A 55 25.96 10.27 3.30
C PRO A 55 26.69 11.02 2.18
N HIS A 56 27.34 10.28 1.29
CA HIS A 56 27.94 10.78 0.08
C HIS A 56 27.11 10.28 -1.10
N LEU A 57 26.49 11.18 -1.83
CA LEU A 57 25.81 10.83 -3.07
C LEU A 57 26.85 10.57 -4.15
N PRO A 58 26.74 9.46 -4.90
CA PRO A 58 27.63 9.20 -6.03
C PRO A 58 27.41 10.24 -7.13
N ASP A 59 28.47 10.49 -7.93
CA ASP A 59 28.33 11.29 -9.14
C ASP A 59 27.46 10.56 -10.16
N LEU A 60 26.66 11.30 -10.92
CA LEU A 60 25.83 10.77 -12.00
C LEU A 60 26.70 10.57 -13.25
N ASP A 61 27.57 9.57 -13.18
CA ASP A 61 28.50 9.20 -14.24
C ASP A 61 28.06 7.93 -15.00
N GLU A 62 28.81 7.55 -16.03
CA GLU A 62 28.51 6.36 -16.82
C GLU A 62 28.52 5.08 -15.99
N GLN A 63 29.34 5.01 -14.94
CA GLN A 63 29.41 3.85 -14.05
C GLN A 63 28.15 3.75 -13.19
N PHE A 64 27.67 4.90 -12.72
CA PHE A 64 26.40 4.99 -12.00
C PHE A 64 25.25 4.49 -12.87
N PHE A 65 25.09 5.03 -14.09
CA PHE A 65 24.00 4.63 -14.99
C PHE A 65 24.06 3.15 -15.38
N SER A 66 25.28 2.64 -15.62
CA SER A 66 25.49 1.22 -15.92
C SER A 66 25.06 0.29 -14.79
N SER A 67 25.20 0.72 -13.51
CA SER A 67 24.74 -0.06 -12.36
C SER A 67 23.21 -0.22 -12.30
N PHE A 68 22.48 0.65 -12.99
CA PHE A 68 21.03 0.58 -13.19
C PHE A 68 20.61 -0.02 -14.54
N GLY A 69 21.57 -0.60 -15.28
CA GLY A 69 21.30 -1.23 -16.58
C GLY A 69 21.18 -0.26 -17.75
N ILE A 70 21.60 0.99 -17.57
CA ILE A 70 21.56 2.00 -18.63
C ILE A 70 22.94 2.12 -19.28
N GLU A 71 23.10 1.48 -20.41
CA GLU A 71 24.37 1.48 -21.15
C GLU A 71 24.55 2.72 -22.03
N LYS A 72 23.49 3.41 -22.43
CA LYS A 72 23.49 4.55 -23.34
C LYS A 72 22.45 5.59 -22.97
N GLY A 73 22.73 6.87 -23.26
CA GLY A 73 21.78 7.96 -23.08
C GLY A 73 21.94 8.73 -21.76
N GLY A 74 22.81 8.27 -20.84
CA GLY A 74 23.18 8.99 -19.62
C GLY A 74 22.01 9.42 -18.74
N ASP A 75 22.07 10.64 -18.22
CA ASP A 75 21.07 11.21 -17.29
C ASP A 75 19.65 11.25 -17.90
N GLU A 76 19.53 11.58 -19.18
CA GLU A 76 18.22 11.68 -19.85
C GLU A 76 17.54 10.32 -19.94
N ALA A 77 18.27 9.26 -20.34
CA ALA A 77 17.74 7.90 -20.40
C ALA A 77 17.39 7.37 -19.00
N PHE A 78 18.20 7.69 -17.99
CA PHE A 78 17.97 7.33 -16.60
C PHE A 78 16.67 7.94 -16.07
N ARG A 79 16.48 9.25 -16.28
CA ARG A 79 15.24 9.95 -15.86
C ARG A 79 14.01 9.43 -16.58
N SER A 80 14.13 9.14 -17.88
CA SER A 80 13.04 8.56 -18.66
C SER A 80 12.62 7.20 -18.12
N GLN A 81 13.58 6.34 -17.79
CA GLN A 81 13.30 5.01 -17.24
C GLN A 81 12.68 5.10 -15.81
N ILE A 82 13.15 6.03 -14.99
CA ILE A 82 12.53 6.28 -13.68
C ILE A 82 11.08 6.72 -13.87
N LEU A 83 10.83 7.67 -14.77
CA LEU A 83 9.48 8.18 -15.02
C LEU A 83 8.55 7.07 -15.51
N GLU A 84 8.99 6.26 -16.46
CA GLU A 84 8.21 5.10 -16.93
C GLU A 84 7.91 4.10 -15.81
N ASN A 85 8.86 3.87 -14.91
CA ASN A 85 8.64 3.00 -13.75
C ASN A 85 7.62 3.61 -12.78
N MET A 86 7.76 4.89 -12.47
CA MET A 86 6.82 5.61 -11.59
C MET A 86 5.41 5.64 -12.18
N GLU A 87 5.26 5.91 -13.47
CA GLU A 87 3.96 5.90 -14.17
C GLU A 87 3.33 4.51 -14.15
N ARG A 88 4.12 3.46 -14.36
CA ARG A 88 3.63 2.07 -14.29
C ARG A 88 3.16 1.71 -12.88
N GLU A 89 3.93 2.06 -11.85
CA GLU A 89 3.59 1.82 -10.45
C GLU A 89 2.34 2.61 -10.05
N LEU A 90 2.26 3.89 -10.46
CA LEU A 90 1.09 4.74 -10.22
C LEU A 90 -0.17 4.15 -10.83
N ASN A 91 -0.10 3.76 -12.11
CA ASN A 91 -1.24 3.16 -12.83
C ASN A 91 -1.68 1.84 -12.16
N ALA A 92 -0.74 1.02 -11.73
CA ALA A 92 -1.05 -0.22 -11.02
C ALA A 92 -1.70 0.04 -9.65
N ALA A 93 -1.19 1.01 -8.89
CA ALA A 93 -1.75 1.41 -7.60
C ALA A 93 -3.17 2.00 -7.74
N ALA A 94 -3.35 2.93 -8.67
CA ALA A 94 -4.65 3.54 -8.96
C ALA A 94 -5.68 2.50 -9.40
N ARG A 95 -5.31 1.60 -10.33
CA ARG A 95 -6.18 0.50 -10.76
C ARG A 95 -6.53 -0.44 -9.61
N GLY A 96 -5.56 -0.74 -8.73
CA GLY A 96 -5.79 -1.54 -7.53
C GLY A 96 -6.78 -0.89 -6.55
N GLN A 97 -6.73 0.43 -6.39
CA GLN A 97 -7.68 1.19 -5.57
C GLN A 97 -9.09 1.16 -6.18
N VAL A 98 -9.21 1.45 -7.48
CA VAL A 98 -10.49 1.40 -8.19
C VAL A 98 -11.11 0.00 -8.12
N LYS A 99 -10.32 -1.06 -8.36
CA LYS A 99 -10.76 -2.45 -8.22
C LYS A 99 -11.32 -2.70 -6.82
N ARG A 100 -10.60 -2.29 -5.79
CA ARG A 100 -11.04 -2.44 -4.39
C ARG A 100 -12.35 -1.73 -4.14
N GLN A 101 -12.49 -0.47 -4.54
CA GLN A 101 -13.73 0.29 -4.38
C GLN A 101 -14.92 -0.36 -5.07
N VAL A 102 -14.75 -0.86 -6.29
CA VAL A 102 -15.80 -1.57 -7.03
C VAL A 102 -16.22 -2.85 -6.31
N LEU A 103 -15.25 -3.67 -5.88
CA LEU A 103 -15.54 -4.94 -5.20
C LEU A 103 -16.16 -4.72 -3.81
N ASP A 104 -15.72 -3.71 -3.08
CA ASP A 104 -16.28 -3.31 -1.79
C ASP A 104 -17.72 -2.83 -1.98
N GLY A 105 -17.96 -1.92 -2.92
CA GLY A 105 -19.30 -1.45 -3.25
C GLY A 105 -20.24 -2.59 -3.69
N LEU A 106 -19.76 -3.52 -4.53
CA LEU A 106 -20.54 -4.72 -4.90
C LEU A 106 -20.88 -5.59 -3.67
N SER A 107 -19.98 -5.70 -2.71
CA SER A 107 -20.22 -6.44 -1.45
C SER A 107 -21.24 -5.74 -0.56
N GLU A 108 -21.24 -4.43 -0.49
CA GLU A 108 -22.14 -3.63 0.35
C GLU A 108 -23.58 -3.59 -0.18
N ILE A 109 -23.76 -3.47 -1.50
CA ILE A 109 -25.09 -3.40 -2.10
C ILE A 109 -25.79 -4.77 -2.24
N HIS A 110 -25.07 -5.88 -2.05
CA HIS A 110 -25.58 -7.23 -2.19
C HIS A 110 -25.57 -7.97 -0.85
N GLU A 111 -26.60 -7.76 -0.04
CA GLU A 111 -26.79 -8.51 1.21
C GLU A 111 -27.59 -9.80 0.95
N PHE A 112 -26.98 -10.96 1.22
CA PHE A 112 -27.60 -12.26 1.18
C PHE A 112 -26.93 -13.24 2.15
N GLN A 113 -27.62 -14.33 2.46
CA GLN A 113 -27.07 -15.34 3.37
C GLN A 113 -25.94 -16.11 2.68
N LEU A 114 -24.76 -16.10 3.33
CA LEU A 114 -23.60 -16.83 2.84
C LEU A 114 -23.63 -18.30 3.27
N PRO A 115 -23.19 -19.24 2.41
CA PRO A 115 -23.01 -20.62 2.80
C PRO A 115 -21.93 -20.74 3.89
N ARG A 116 -22.34 -21.23 5.06
CA ARG A 116 -21.46 -21.33 6.24
C ARG A 116 -20.17 -22.11 5.95
N SER A 117 -20.24 -23.17 5.17
CA SER A 117 -19.08 -23.99 4.81
C SER A 117 -18.04 -23.22 3.97
N LEU A 118 -18.47 -22.26 3.13
CA LEU A 118 -17.55 -21.43 2.37
C LEU A 118 -16.84 -20.41 3.28
N VAL A 119 -17.59 -19.80 4.21
CA VAL A 119 -17.01 -18.85 5.17
C VAL A 119 -16.00 -19.54 6.08
N GLU A 120 -16.34 -20.73 6.63
CA GLU A 120 -15.44 -21.52 7.46
C GLU A 120 -14.15 -21.91 6.71
N SER A 121 -14.27 -22.33 5.45
CA SER A 121 -13.13 -22.70 4.59
C SER A 121 -12.24 -21.49 4.28
N GLU A 122 -12.84 -20.35 3.97
CA GLU A 122 -12.07 -19.11 3.67
C GLU A 122 -11.40 -18.57 4.94
N SER A 123 -12.09 -18.62 6.09
CA SER A 123 -11.54 -18.22 7.38
C SER A 123 -10.28 -19.03 7.75
N GLU A 124 -10.30 -20.35 7.51
CA GLU A 124 -9.12 -21.19 7.73
C GLU A 124 -7.99 -20.92 6.71
N THR A 125 -8.35 -20.59 5.47
CA THR A 125 -7.39 -20.15 4.45
C THR A 125 -6.67 -18.87 4.87
N LEU A 126 -7.42 -17.87 5.32
CA LEU A 126 -6.87 -16.60 5.83
C LEU A 126 -5.96 -16.81 7.05
N ARG A 127 -6.42 -17.66 7.99
CA ARG A 127 -5.60 -18.04 9.14
C ARG A 127 -4.27 -18.66 8.71
N THR A 128 -4.33 -19.61 7.79
CA THR A 128 -3.13 -20.29 7.26
C THR A 128 -2.17 -19.30 6.59
N GLN A 129 -2.67 -18.38 5.78
CA GLN A 129 -1.87 -17.33 5.14
C GLN A 129 -1.19 -16.42 6.17
N MET A 130 -1.91 -16.01 7.21
CA MET A 130 -1.35 -15.19 8.29
C MET A 130 -0.24 -15.93 9.05
N LEU A 131 -0.44 -17.21 9.38
CA LEU A 131 0.59 -18.03 10.03
C LEU A 131 1.85 -18.16 9.18
N GLN A 132 1.70 -18.38 7.88
CA GLN A 132 2.82 -18.43 6.93
C GLN A 132 3.57 -17.08 6.87
N GLN A 133 2.86 -15.98 6.85
CA GLN A 133 3.44 -14.63 6.85
C GLN A 133 4.25 -14.36 8.14
N LEU A 134 3.75 -14.84 9.28
CA LEU A 134 4.45 -14.77 10.56
C LEU A 134 5.55 -15.82 10.72
N ARG A 135 5.75 -16.71 9.73
CA ARG A 135 6.68 -17.85 9.75
C ARG A 135 6.40 -18.83 10.90
N ILE A 136 5.13 -18.99 11.27
CA ILE A 136 4.64 -19.95 12.23
C ILE A 136 4.14 -21.17 11.46
N ASP A 137 4.43 -22.38 11.96
CA ASP A 137 3.93 -23.62 11.35
C ASP A 137 2.39 -23.62 11.35
N PRO A 138 1.70 -23.70 10.16
CA PRO A 138 0.25 -23.72 10.08
C PRO A 138 -0.41 -24.91 10.80
N SER A 139 0.33 -26.01 10.99
CA SER A 139 -0.15 -27.18 11.74
C SER A 139 -0.12 -27.00 13.25
N SER A 140 0.52 -25.93 13.75
CA SER A 140 0.53 -25.61 15.17
C SER A 140 -0.85 -25.13 15.61
N ASP A 141 -1.39 -25.74 16.67
CA ASP A 141 -2.60 -25.25 17.34
C ASP A 141 -2.22 -23.98 18.14
N ASN A 142 -2.23 -22.83 17.46
CA ASN A 142 -1.90 -21.54 18.07
C ASN A 142 -3.19 -20.89 18.60
N PRO A 143 -3.47 -20.94 19.90
CA PRO A 143 -4.68 -20.38 20.49
C PRO A 143 -4.79 -18.85 20.37
N GLN A 144 -3.67 -18.17 20.02
CA GLN A 144 -3.65 -16.71 19.83
C GLN A 144 -4.19 -16.27 18.47
N LEU A 145 -4.34 -17.21 17.51
CA LEU A 145 -4.88 -16.95 16.17
C LEU A 145 -6.00 -17.96 15.85
N PRO A 146 -7.15 -17.90 16.53
CA PRO A 146 -8.30 -18.71 16.17
C PRO A 146 -8.89 -18.26 14.82
N SER A 147 -9.49 -19.17 14.07
CA SER A 147 -10.13 -18.90 12.78
C SER A 147 -11.27 -17.87 12.88
N ASP A 148 -11.90 -17.77 14.04
CA ASP A 148 -12.99 -16.82 14.29
C ASP A 148 -12.59 -15.36 14.12
N LEU A 149 -11.31 -15.02 14.29
CA LEU A 149 -10.79 -13.66 14.03
C LEU A 149 -10.88 -13.25 12.55
N PHE A 150 -10.96 -14.22 11.65
CA PHE A 150 -10.98 -14.01 10.21
C PHE A 150 -12.37 -14.10 9.59
N VAL A 151 -13.42 -14.38 10.37
CA VAL A 151 -14.77 -14.58 9.86
C VAL A 151 -15.29 -13.38 9.10
N GLY A 152 -15.12 -12.16 9.61
CA GLY A 152 -15.58 -10.94 8.94
C GLY A 152 -14.94 -10.72 7.57
N GLU A 153 -13.63 -10.92 7.47
CA GLU A 153 -12.91 -10.82 6.20
C GLU A 153 -13.27 -11.98 5.26
N ALA A 154 -13.46 -13.19 5.80
CA ALA A 154 -13.89 -14.36 5.05
C ALA A 154 -15.29 -14.15 4.46
N GLU A 155 -16.24 -13.62 5.23
CA GLU A 155 -17.58 -13.29 4.73
C GLU A 155 -17.53 -12.30 3.57
N LYS A 156 -16.72 -11.23 3.71
CA LYS A 156 -16.53 -10.25 2.64
C LYS A 156 -16.00 -10.90 1.37
N ARG A 157 -14.94 -11.71 1.46
CA ARG A 157 -14.34 -12.40 0.32
C ARG A 157 -15.27 -13.40 -0.33
N VAL A 158 -15.98 -14.21 0.46
CA VAL A 158 -16.98 -15.16 -0.05
C VAL A 158 -18.11 -14.44 -0.78
N ARG A 159 -18.59 -13.31 -0.20
CA ARG A 159 -19.64 -12.50 -0.83
C ARG A 159 -19.18 -11.94 -2.17
N ILE A 160 -18.00 -11.30 -2.21
CA ILE A 160 -17.40 -10.80 -3.45
C ILE A 160 -17.28 -11.92 -4.49
N GLY A 161 -16.73 -13.07 -4.12
CA GLY A 161 -16.57 -14.20 -5.04
C GLY A 161 -17.90 -14.69 -5.62
N LEU A 162 -18.96 -14.78 -4.80
CA LEU A 162 -20.28 -15.19 -5.26
C LEU A 162 -20.94 -14.14 -6.17
N VAL A 163 -20.78 -12.84 -5.86
CA VAL A 163 -21.30 -11.75 -6.70
C VAL A 163 -20.56 -11.70 -8.03
N VAL A 164 -19.24 -11.78 -8.03
CA VAL A 164 -18.41 -11.82 -9.24
C VAL A 164 -18.81 -13.01 -10.12
N ASN A 165 -18.90 -14.21 -9.56
CA ASN A 165 -19.35 -15.40 -10.30
C ASN A 165 -20.75 -15.19 -10.90
N ARG A 166 -21.66 -14.57 -10.15
CA ARG A 166 -23.02 -14.31 -10.66
C ARG A 166 -23.03 -13.32 -11.82
N ILE A 167 -22.18 -12.30 -11.78
CA ILE A 167 -22.00 -11.34 -12.89
C ILE A 167 -21.44 -12.06 -14.12
N VAL A 168 -20.40 -12.88 -13.93
CA VAL A 168 -19.77 -13.67 -14.99
C VAL A 168 -20.79 -14.55 -15.70
N GLU A 169 -21.59 -15.31 -14.94
CA GLU A 169 -22.64 -16.16 -15.48
C GLU A 169 -23.74 -15.38 -16.21
N THR A 170 -24.21 -14.28 -15.59
CA THR A 170 -25.33 -13.50 -16.12
C THR A 170 -24.97 -12.75 -17.39
N ARG A 171 -23.71 -12.33 -17.51
CA ARG A 171 -23.17 -11.57 -18.65
C ARG A 171 -22.44 -12.46 -19.66
N ASP A 172 -22.38 -13.77 -19.45
CA ASP A 172 -21.63 -14.74 -20.27
C ASP A 172 -20.17 -14.28 -20.52
N LEU A 173 -19.52 -13.72 -19.46
CA LEU A 173 -18.13 -13.26 -19.57
C LEU A 173 -17.22 -14.47 -19.67
N LYS A 174 -16.37 -14.46 -20.68
CA LYS A 174 -15.33 -15.48 -20.88
C LYS A 174 -13.98 -14.86 -20.58
N VAL A 175 -13.08 -15.69 -20.07
CA VAL A 175 -11.70 -15.28 -19.84
C VAL A 175 -11.09 -14.79 -21.15
N ASP A 176 -10.54 -13.59 -21.13
CA ASP A 176 -9.80 -13.01 -22.26
C ASP A 176 -8.36 -13.55 -22.25
N GLU A 177 -8.07 -14.44 -23.18
CA GLU A 177 -6.79 -15.12 -23.28
C GLU A 177 -5.64 -14.16 -23.64
N ASP A 178 -5.91 -13.06 -24.34
CA ASP A 178 -4.91 -12.04 -24.64
C ASP A 178 -4.50 -11.29 -23.37
N ARG A 179 -5.46 -10.93 -22.52
CA ARG A 179 -5.20 -10.34 -21.19
C ARG A 179 -4.47 -11.30 -20.25
N VAL A 180 -4.79 -12.60 -20.30
CA VAL A 180 -4.05 -13.61 -19.54
C VAL A 180 -2.59 -13.64 -19.97
N ARG A 181 -2.34 -13.61 -21.26
CA ARG A 181 -0.99 -13.58 -21.82
C ARG A 181 -0.24 -12.32 -21.40
N GLU A 182 -0.84 -11.16 -21.60
CA GLU A 182 -0.27 -9.88 -21.17
C GLU A 182 0.11 -9.90 -19.69
N ARG A 183 -0.79 -10.43 -18.82
CA ARG A 183 -0.54 -10.53 -17.39
C ARG A 183 0.63 -11.44 -17.05
N ILE A 184 0.75 -12.59 -17.71
CA ILE A 184 1.87 -13.52 -17.54
C ILE A 184 3.17 -12.87 -18.05
N ASP A 185 3.13 -12.19 -19.17
CA ASP A 185 4.28 -11.46 -19.73
C ASP A 185 4.75 -10.35 -18.77
N GLU A 186 3.82 -9.58 -18.17
CA GLU A 186 4.15 -8.57 -17.16
C GLU A 186 4.82 -9.18 -15.92
N LEU A 187 4.29 -10.29 -15.40
CA LEU A 187 4.85 -10.98 -14.25
C LEU A 187 6.22 -11.61 -14.52
N SER A 188 6.53 -11.90 -15.78
CA SER A 188 7.80 -12.50 -16.18
C SER A 188 8.92 -11.49 -16.40
N LYS A 189 8.60 -10.21 -16.71
CA LYS A 189 9.59 -9.15 -17.02
C LYS A 189 10.72 -8.96 -16.00
N PRO A 190 10.47 -9.05 -14.66
CA PRO A 190 11.53 -8.85 -13.67
C PRO A 190 12.57 -9.99 -13.59
N TYR A 191 12.34 -11.11 -14.28
CA TYR A 191 13.22 -12.27 -14.20
C TYR A 191 14.26 -12.28 -15.31
N ASP A 192 15.44 -12.82 -15.03
CA ASP A 192 16.55 -12.92 -16.00
C ASP A 192 16.18 -13.75 -17.25
N GLN A 193 15.23 -14.68 -17.10
CA GLN A 193 14.77 -15.59 -18.18
C GLN A 193 13.23 -15.57 -18.26
N PRO A 194 12.64 -14.50 -18.81
CA PRO A 194 11.19 -14.32 -18.85
C PRO A 194 10.45 -15.48 -19.54
N GLU A 195 11.00 -16.00 -20.64
CA GLU A 195 10.39 -17.11 -21.39
C GLU A 195 10.21 -18.40 -20.56
N GLN A 196 11.13 -18.68 -19.64
CA GLN A 196 11.00 -19.84 -18.76
C GLN A 196 9.87 -19.67 -17.75
N ILE A 197 9.68 -18.45 -17.24
CA ILE A 197 8.60 -18.12 -16.33
C ILE A 197 7.25 -18.21 -17.05
N VAL A 198 7.15 -17.68 -18.27
CA VAL A 198 5.95 -17.81 -19.11
C VAL A 198 5.60 -19.29 -19.32
N ASN A 199 6.56 -20.11 -19.75
CA ASN A 199 6.35 -21.53 -19.95
C ASN A 199 5.94 -22.26 -18.66
N TRP A 200 6.50 -21.86 -17.53
CA TRP A 200 6.15 -22.42 -16.23
C TRP A 200 4.68 -22.12 -15.87
N TYR A 201 4.19 -20.88 -16.08
CA TYR A 201 2.79 -20.54 -15.84
C TYR A 201 1.85 -21.38 -16.71
N TYR A 202 2.13 -21.52 -18.01
CA TYR A 202 1.30 -22.33 -18.92
C TYR A 202 1.38 -23.83 -18.63
N SER A 203 2.47 -24.32 -18.06
CA SER A 203 2.63 -25.74 -17.68
C SER A 203 2.00 -26.08 -16.33
N ASN A 204 1.67 -25.08 -15.52
CA ASN A 204 1.08 -25.26 -14.18
C ASN A 204 -0.39 -24.84 -14.18
N GLU A 205 -1.29 -25.82 -14.31
CA GLU A 205 -2.74 -25.57 -14.37
C GLU A 205 -3.26 -24.75 -13.19
N THR A 206 -2.72 -24.96 -11.98
CA THR A 206 -3.17 -24.23 -10.79
C THR A 206 -2.80 -22.75 -10.89
N GLN A 207 -1.59 -22.44 -11.30
CA GLN A 207 -1.12 -21.06 -11.44
C GLN A 207 -1.83 -20.34 -12.60
N LEU A 208 -1.96 -21.03 -13.75
CA LEU A 208 -2.70 -20.51 -14.89
C LEU A 208 -4.15 -20.17 -14.50
N ARG A 209 -4.83 -21.06 -13.77
CA ARG A 209 -6.20 -20.82 -13.31
C ARG A 209 -6.27 -19.60 -12.37
N GLN A 210 -5.29 -19.38 -11.50
CA GLN A 210 -5.26 -18.20 -10.64
C GLN A 210 -5.15 -16.90 -11.47
N ILE A 211 -4.31 -16.90 -12.50
CA ILE A 211 -4.21 -15.75 -13.41
C ILE A 211 -5.52 -15.53 -14.16
N GLN A 212 -6.13 -16.61 -14.70
CA GLN A 212 -7.41 -16.52 -15.39
C GLN A 212 -8.52 -15.95 -14.50
N LEU A 213 -8.60 -16.38 -13.24
CA LEU A 213 -9.55 -15.83 -12.27
C LEU A 213 -9.31 -14.37 -11.98
N SER A 214 -8.05 -13.96 -11.82
CA SER A 214 -7.69 -12.54 -11.62
C SER A 214 -8.07 -11.68 -12.82
N VAL A 215 -7.82 -12.16 -14.05
CA VAL A 215 -8.23 -11.48 -15.29
C VAL A 215 -9.74 -11.39 -15.40
N LEU A 216 -10.46 -12.44 -15.04
CA LEU A 216 -11.93 -12.45 -15.07
C LEU A 216 -12.52 -11.47 -14.04
N GLU A 217 -11.92 -11.37 -12.86
CA GLU A 217 -12.27 -10.34 -11.88
C GLU A 217 -12.04 -8.91 -12.45
N ASP A 218 -10.91 -8.69 -13.12
CA ASP A 218 -10.61 -7.41 -13.75
C ASP A 218 -11.62 -7.07 -14.87
N GLN A 219 -12.07 -8.07 -15.64
CA GLN A 219 -13.12 -7.90 -16.63
C GLN A 219 -14.48 -7.56 -16.00
N VAL A 220 -14.81 -8.14 -14.84
CA VAL A 220 -16.02 -7.77 -14.10
C VAL A 220 -15.93 -6.33 -13.60
N VAL A 221 -14.78 -5.91 -13.08
CA VAL A 221 -14.55 -4.52 -12.65
C VAL A 221 -14.71 -3.56 -13.84
N ASP A 222 -14.10 -3.85 -14.98
CA ASP A 222 -14.23 -3.05 -16.20
C ASP A 222 -15.70 -2.94 -16.62
N HIS A 223 -16.45 -4.05 -16.61
CA HIS A 223 -17.86 -4.07 -16.93
C HIS A 223 -18.72 -3.23 -15.97
N VAL A 224 -18.42 -3.24 -14.69
CA VAL A 224 -19.11 -2.39 -13.69
C VAL A 224 -18.79 -0.93 -13.95
N LEU A 225 -17.53 -0.59 -14.25
CA LEU A 225 -17.13 0.80 -14.55
C LEU A 225 -17.77 1.37 -15.82
N GLU A 226 -18.09 0.52 -16.81
CA GLU A 226 -18.82 0.98 -18.02
C GLU A 226 -20.22 1.54 -17.72
N VAL A 227 -20.85 1.08 -16.64
CA VAL A 227 -22.23 1.48 -16.27
C VAL A 227 -22.29 2.31 -14.99
N ALA A 228 -21.19 2.40 -14.25
CA ALA A 228 -21.10 3.15 -13.01
C ALA A 228 -20.99 4.65 -13.27
N GLN A 229 -21.48 5.43 -12.33
CA GLN A 229 -21.21 6.86 -12.29
C GLN A 229 -19.83 7.07 -11.65
N ILE A 230 -18.87 7.54 -12.45
CA ILE A 230 -17.47 7.72 -12.05
C ILE A 230 -17.22 9.20 -11.74
N GLU A 231 -16.67 9.47 -10.58
CA GLU A 231 -16.11 10.76 -10.21
C GLU A 231 -14.58 10.67 -10.27
N VAL A 232 -13.95 11.60 -11.00
CA VAL A 232 -12.49 11.65 -11.14
C VAL A 232 -11.95 12.66 -10.14
N LEU A 233 -11.15 12.19 -9.21
CA LEU A 233 -10.49 13.02 -8.21
C LEU A 233 -9.00 13.16 -8.55
N GLU A 234 -8.50 14.39 -8.55
CA GLU A 234 -7.07 14.66 -8.65
C GLU A 234 -6.40 14.35 -7.31
N SER A 235 -5.31 13.61 -7.33
CA SER A 235 -4.57 13.22 -6.13
C SER A 235 -3.07 13.25 -6.39
N ASP A 236 -2.28 13.48 -5.33
CA ASP A 236 -0.82 13.45 -5.40
C ASP A 236 -0.30 12.00 -5.54
N TYR A 237 0.86 11.86 -6.21
CA TYR A 237 1.53 10.56 -6.36
C TYR A 237 1.73 9.84 -5.02
N ASN A 238 2.20 10.56 -4.00
CA ASN A 238 2.47 9.96 -2.69
C ASN A 238 1.20 9.51 -1.99
N ASP A 239 0.08 10.21 -2.18
CA ASP A 239 -1.20 9.83 -1.58
C ASP A 239 -1.77 8.58 -2.23
N ILE A 240 -1.65 8.45 -3.56
CA ILE A 240 -2.06 7.23 -4.26
C ILE A 240 -1.17 6.05 -3.84
N MET A 241 0.15 6.22 -3.84
CA MET A 241 1.09 5.14 -3.50
C MET A 241 1.00 4.70 -2.03
N SER A 242 0.68 5.63 -1.11
CA SER A 242 0.47 5.32 0.31
C SER A 242 -0.93 4.82 0.64
N GLY A 243 -1.85 4.78 -0.34
CA GLY A 243 -3.25 4.40 -0.14
C GLY A 243 -4.07 5.42 0.66
N ARG A 244 -3.57 6.66 0.83
CA ARG A 244 -4.27 7.76 1.51
C ARG A 244 -5.19 8.57 0.61
N ALA A 245 -5.11 8.36 -0.71
CA ALA A 245 -6.06 8.92 -1.65
C ALA A 245 -7.43 8.27 -1.40
N THR A 246 -8.18 8.81 -0.44
CA THR A 246 -9.54 8.38 -0.12
C THR A 246 -10.55 9.28 -0.82
N VAL A 247 -11.66 8.68 -1.23
CA VAL A 247 -12.85 9.45 -1.64
C VAL A 247 -13.26 10.30 -0.43
N PRO A 248 -13.47 11.62 -0.56
CA PRO A 248 -14.04 12.39 0.52
C PRO A 248 -15.37 11.76 0.90
N ASP A 249 -15.57 11.44 2.19
CA ASP A 249 -16.85 10.96 2.70
C ASP A 249 -17.93 11.95 2.26
N SER A 250 -18.92 11.48 1.52
CA SER A 250 -20.04 12.27 1.00
C SER A 250 -20.94 12.86 2.09
N GLU A 251 -20.62 12.65 3.37
CA GLU A 251 -21.35 13.19 4.51
C GLU A 251 -20.83 14.54 5.06
N ASN A 252 -19.70 15.09 4.54
CA ASN A 252 -19.08 16.29 5.12
C ASN A 252 -19.11 17.54 4.22
N THR A 253 -19.95 17.60 3.18
CA THR A 253 -20.10 18.75 2.29
C THR A 253 -21.32 19.64 2.58
N VAL A 254 -21.94 19.50 3.73
CA VAL A 254 -23.04 20.40 4.16
C VAL A 254 -22.63 21.10 5.44
N ASP A 255 -21.78 22.11 5.42
CA ASP A 255 -21.68 23.19 6.44
C ASP A 255 -20.42 24.06 6.31
N GLN A 256 -20.11 24.57 5.09
CA GLN A 256 -19.09 25.65 4.96
C GLN A 256 -19.47 26.84 4.07
N GLU A 257 -20.75 27.06 3.73
CA GLU A 257 -21.15 28.25 2.96
C GLU A 257 -21.88 29.35 3.73
N ASP A 258 -22.06 29.27 5.05
CA ASP A 258 -22.81 30.30 5.80
C ASP A 258 -22.02 31.06 6.88
N SER A 259 -20.73 31.36 6.66
CA SER A 259 -20.02 32.26 7.60
C SER A 259 -19.17 33.36 6.94
N LYS A 260 -19.63 33.90 5.81
CA LYS A 260 -19.06 35.13 5.23
C LYS A 260 -20.12 36.08 4.73
N SER A 261 -20.93 36.64 5.63
CA SER A 261 -21.65 37.91 5.38
C SER A 261 -22.25 38.45 6.68
N SER A 262 -21.42 39.12 7.48
CA SER A 262 -21.91 40.20 8.40
C SER A 262 -20.72 40.80 9.14
N ASP A 263 -19.97 41.66 8.46
CA ASP A 263 -19.25 42.74 9.11
C ASP A 263 -18.82 43.75 8.04
N ASP A 264 -19.76 44.61 7.70
CA ASP A 264 -19.49 45.91 7.12
C ASP A 264 -20.81 46.74 7.21
N ASP A 265 -21.00 47.40 8.29
CA ASP A 265 -21.70 48.70 8.34
C ASP A 265 -21.75 49.21 9.77
N GLN A 266 -20.88 50.14 10.11
CA GLN A 266 -21.15 51.23 11.06
C GLN A 266 -19.87 52.04 11.32
N THR A 267 -19.60 52.98 10.45
CA THR A 267 -18.96 54.24 10.86
C THR A 267 -19.58 55.34 10.03
N GLU A 268 -20.37 56.15 10.64
CA GLU A 268 -20.43 57.60 10.54
C GLU A 268 -21.72 58.09 11.20
N VAL A 269 -21.60 58.91 12.19
CA VAL A 269 -22.24 60.20 12.41
C VAL A 269 -22.09 60.61 13.88
N THR A 270 -21.30 61.46 14.21
CA THR A 270 -21.24 62.79 14.84
C THR A 270 -20.00 62.96 15.66
#